data_b27f9ad67a3d326999da06ee27107709
#
_entry.id   b27f9ad67a3d326999da06ee27107709
#
_cell.length_a   1.000
_cell.length_b   1.000
_cell.length_c   1.000
_cell.angle_alpha   90.00
_cell.angle_beta   90.00
_cell.angle_gamma   90.00
#
_symmetry.space_group_name_H-M   'P 1'
#
loop_
_entity.id
_entity.type
_entity.pdbx_description
1 polymer ?
#
loop_
_entity_poly.entity_id
_entity_poly.type
_entity_poly.pdbx_seq_one_letter_code
_entity_poly.pdbx_strand_id
1 'polypeptide(L)'
;IIAQYLVKPGSTVIMNYHFTTSKAHVTRLGGKVEELVIDEGLKVSSTCPFKGNIDLNKVKACVEKEGAENIAYLRLEAGTNLIGGQPISYANMKEATEYAKSLGIPTILDASLLQDNLYFIKTREESMKDKSIREITRMIADLFDIIYFSARKFGFGRGGGILVRDDSMYTEMEDYITMFEGFLTYGGMS
;
A
#
# COMPACT_ATOMS: atom_id res chain seq x y z
N ILE A 1 -11.15 -4.79 6.45
CA ILE A 1 -10.47 -6.01 6.96
C ILE A 1 -9.11 -5.63 7.50
N ILE A 2 -8.12 -5.23 6.69
CA ILE A 2 -6.72 -4.95 7.11
C ILE A 2 -6.65 -3.95 8.27
N ALA A 3 -7.36 -2.82 8.16
CA ALA A 3 -7.39 -1.84 9.25
C ALA A 3 -8.00 -2.44 10.53
N GLN A 4 -9.05 -3.24 10.42
CA GLN A 4 -9.67 -3.92 11.57
C GLN A 4 -8.72 -4.88 12.26
N TYR A 5 -7.84 -5.52 11.50
CA TYR A 5 -6.86 -6.46 12.02
C TYR A 5 -5.67 -5.74 12.70
N LEU A 6 -5.14 -4.67 12.11
CA LEU A 6 -3.88 -4.07 12.54
C LEU A 6 -4.02 -2.78 13.36
N VAL A 7 -5.10 -2.00 13.17
CA VAL A 7 -5.24 -0.69 13.81
C VAL A 7 -5.80 -0.83 15.21
N LYS A 8 -5.08 -0.25 16.17
CA LYS A 8 -5.55 -0.05 17.56
C LYS A 8 -5.86 1.42 17.80
N PRO A 9 -6.75 1.76 18.74
CA PRO A 9 -6.99 3.16 19.11
C PRO A 9 -5.66 3.85 19.49
N GLY A 10 -5.41 5.01 18.88
CA GLY A 10 -4.20 5.79 19.09
C GLY A 10 -3.00 5.43 18.19
N SER A 11 -3.01 4.26 17.52
CA SER A 11 -1.92 3.89 16.63
C SER A 11 -1.88 4.75 15.37
N THR A 12 -0.72 4.81 14.73
CA THR A 12 -0.46 5.59 13.53
C THR A 12 -0.27 4.67 12.32
N VAL A 13 -0.88 5.02 11.21
CA VAL A 13 -0.67 4.39 9.91
C VAL A 13 0.10 5.35 9.01
N ILE A 14 1.22 4.91 8.49
CA ILE A 14 2.03 5.68 7.54
C ILE A 14 1.63 5.31 6.12
N MET A 15 1.36 6.32 5.28
CA MET A 15 1.01 6.15 3.87
C MET A 15 1.84 7.10 3.01
N ASN A 16 2.17 6.71 1.76
CA ASN A 16 2.67 7.70 0.80
C ASN A 16 1.60 8.77 0.56
N TYR A 17 0.35 8.35 0.26
CA TYR A 17 -0.82 9.23 0.31
C TYR A 17 -2.05 8.38 0.66
N HIS A 18 -3.09 9.00 1.24
CA HIS A 18 -4.29 8.24 1.58
C HIS A 18 -5.16 7.95 0.35
N PHE A 19 -5.93 6.86 0.43
CA PHE A 19 -7.17 6.72 -0.31
C PHE A 19 -8.34 6.91 0.66
N THR A 20 -9.42 7.54 0.21
CA THR A 20 -10.53 7.98 1.09
C THR A 20 -11.07 6.89 1.99
N THR A 21 -11.32 5.70 1.45
CA THR A 21 -11.82 4.56 2.24
C THR A 21 -10.79 4.02 3.22
N SER A 22 -9.53 3.94 2.83
CA SER A 22 -8.45 3.49 3.73
C SER A 22 -8.31 4.41 4.94
N LYS A 23 -8.31 5.73 4.72
CA LYS A 23 -8.28 6.72 5.80
C LYS A 23 -9.52 6.61 6.70
N ALA A 24 -10.71 6.48 6.11
CA ALA A 24 -11.95 6.35 6.87
C ALA A 24 -11.97 5.13 7.79
N HIS A 25 -11.46 3.99 7.33
CA HIS A 25 -11.37 2.79 8.17
C HIS A 25 -10.39 2.96 9.33
N VAL A 26 -9.22 3.55 9.09
CA VAL A 26 -8.23 3.83 10.15
C VAL A 26 -8.80 4.79 11.19
N THR A 27 -9.35 5.92 10.77
CA THR A 27 -9.87 6.94 11.68
C THR A 27 -11.09 6.45 12.47
N ARG A 28 -11.96 5.62 11.86
CA ARG A 28 -13.08 4.99 12.57
C ARG A 28 -12.64 4.10 13.73
N LEU A 29 -11.47 3.49 13.60
CA LEU A 29 -10.88 2.64 14.66
C LEU A 29 -10.09 3.44 15.69
N GLY A 30 -10.09 4.77 15.60
CA GLY A 30 -9.33 5.65 16.50
C GLY A 30 -7.85 5.75 16.15
N GLY A 31 -7.43 5.26 14.98
CA GLY A 31 -6.08 5.44 14.47
C GLY A 31 -5.86 6.78 13.80
N LYS A 32 -4.60 7.15 13.61
CA LYS A 32 -4.14 8.34 12.88
C LYS A 32 -3.54 7.94 11.54
N VAL A 33 -3.61 8.83 10.55
CA VAL A 33 -2.97 8.64 9.24
C VAL A 33 -1.96 9.74 9.00
N GLU A 34 -0.71 9.38 8.74
CA GLU A 34 0.36 10.26 8.32
C GLU A 34 0.64 10.07 6.82
N GLU A 35 0.49 11.15 6.07
CA GLU A 35 0.64 11.19 4.61
C GLU A 35 2.01 11.77 4.28
N LEU A 36 2.94 10.91 3.89
CA LEU A 36 4.35 11.25 3.81
C LEU A 36 4.91 11.16 2.38
N VAL A 37 4.10 11.54 1.39
CA VAL A 37 4.57 11.65 0.00
C VAL A 37 5.66 12.72 -0.11
N ILE A 38 6.56 12.57 -1.07
CA ILE A 38 7.56 13.60 -1.40
C ILE A 38 6.87 14.92 -1.81
N ASP A 39 7.51 16.06 -1.56
CA ASP A 39 6.93 17.37 -1.84
C ASP A 39 6.61 17.58 -3.33
N GLU A 40 7.38 16.96 -4.22
CA GLU A 40 7.13 16.93 -5.67
C GLU A 40 5.80 16.30 -6.03
N GLY A 41 5.32 15.37 -5.22
CA GLY A 41 4.02 14.70 -5.40
C GLY A 41 2.85 15.67 -5.42
N LEU A 42 2.94 16.74 -4.67
CA LEU A 42 1.90 17.76 -4.53
C LEU A 42 2.08 18.96 -5.47
N LYS A 43 3.17 18.99 -6.26
CA LYS A 43 3.44 20.07 -7.21
C LYS A 43 3.05 19.65 -8.63
N VAL A 44 2.02 20.27 -9.18
CA VAL A 44 1.54 19.98 -10.55
C VAL A 44 2.65 20.19 -11.59
N SER A 45 3.45 21.24 -11.46
CA SER A 45 4.53 21.59 -12.40
C SER A 45 5.80 20.75 -12.27
N SER A 46 5.90 19.89 -11.24
CA SER A 46 7.08 19.04 -11.06
C SER A 46 7.19 17.98 -12.15
N THR A 47 8.38 17.82 -12.70
CA THR A 47 8.76 16.79 -13.68
C THR A 47 9.36 15.55 -13.04
N CYS A 48 9.30 15.42 -11.71
CA CYS A 48 9.78 14.23 -11.00
C CYS A 48 9.14 12.96 -11.58
N PRO A 49 9.92 11.95 -11.97
CA PRO A 49 9.40 10.76 -12.67
C PRO A 49 8.53 9.88 -11.79
N PHE A 50 8.71 9.94 -10.46
CA PHE A 50 8.00 9.12 -9.48
C PHE A 50 7.43 9.98 -8.34
N LYS A 51 6.44 10.78 -8.67
CA LYS A 51 5.80 11.73 -7.75
C LYS A 51 5.01 11.05 -6.62
N GLY A 52 4.69 9.76 -6.76
CA GLY A 52 4.05 8.96 -5.72
C GLY A 52 5.00 8.40 -4.65
N ASN A 53 6.31 8.62 -4.77
CA ASN A 53 7.30 8.16 -3.80
C ASN A 53 6.98 8.67 -2.38
N ILE A 54 7.23 7.81 -1.39
CA ILE A 54 7.20 8.22 0.02
C ILE A 54 8.53 8.87 0.40
N ASP A 55 8.48 9.89 1.25
CA ASP A 55 9.66 10.57 1.78
C ASP A 55 10.21 9.81 3.00
N LEU A 56 11.30 9.11 2.81
CA LEU A 56 11.95 8.31 3.88
C LEU A 56 12.37 9.13 5.09
N ASN A 57 12.77 10.39 4.89
CA ASN A 57 13.16 11.23 6.02
C ASN A 57 11.94 11.58 6.88
N LYS A 58 10.81 11.86 6.23
CA LYS A 58 9.54 12.08 6.93
C LYS A 58 9.07 10.80 7.63
N VAL A 59 9.26 9.62 7.01
CA VAL A 59 8.94 8.32 7.64
C VAL A 59 9.76 8.10 8.89
N LYS A 60 11.08 8.28 8.83
CA LYS A 60 11.98 8.15 9.98
C LYS A 60 11.60 9.10 11.11
N ALA A 61 11.37 10.38 10.80
CA ALA A 61 10.94 11.37 11.78
C ALA A 61 9.56 11.02 12.41
N CYS A 62 8.65 10.49 11.62
CA CYS A 62 7.34 10.02 12.13
C CYS A 62 7.52 8.84 13.10
N VAL A 63 8.33 7.85 12.74
CA VAL A 63 8.61 6.69 13.60
C VAL A 63 9.33 7.10 14.88
N GLU A 64 10.29 8.02 14.79
CA GLU A 64 10.99 8.56 15.96
C GLU A 64 10.03 9.29 16.92
N LYS A 65 9.10 10.05 16.38
CA LYS A 65 8.10 10.82 17.15
C LYS A 65 7.05 9.95 17.81
N GLU A 66 6.48 8.98 17.07
CA GLU A 66 5.34 8.18 17.52
C GLU A 66 5.76 6.91 18.26
N GLY A 67 7.00 6.41 18.05
CA GLY A 67 7.48 5.10 18.47
C GLY A 67 7.09 4.00 17.48
N ALA A 68 8.03 3.09 17.16
CA ALA A 68 7.79 2.02 16.18
C ALA A 68 6.64 1.09 16.59
N GLU A 69 6.48 0.84 17.89
CA GLU A 69 5.43 0.02 18.49
C GLU A 69 4.02 0.61 18.33
N ASN A 70 3.93 1.92 18.07
CA ASN A 70 2.68 2.64 17.84
C ASN A 70 2.35 2.79 16.34
N ILE A 71 3.24 2.34 15.45
CA ILE A 71 2.96 2.30 14.01
C ILE A 71 2.22 1.01 13.68
N ALA A 72 0.96 1.11 13.30
CA ALA A 72 0.15 -0.05 12.95
C ALA A 72 0.65 -0.75 11.68
N TYR A 73 1.00 0.03 10.65
CA TYR A 73 1.59 -0.45 9.40
C TYR A 73 2.09 0.70 8.50
N LEU A 74 2.97 0.35 7.57
CA LEU A 74 3.33 1.19 6.42
C LEU A 74 2.52 0.71 5.20
N ARG A 75 1.75 1.60 4.57
CA ARG A 75 1.02 1.32 3.33
C ARG A 75 1.54 2.16 2.17
N LEU A 76 1.90 1.52 1.08
CA LEU A 76 2.24 2.17 -0.18
C LEU A 76 1.15 1.90 -1.22
N GLU A 77 0.70 2.94 -1.89
CA GLU A 77 -0.26 2.86 -2.99
C GLU A 77 0.48 3.00 -4.32
N ALA A 78 0.55 1.91 -5.08
CA ALA A 78 1.13 1.91 -6.42
C ALA A 78 0.16 2.61 -7.40
N GLY A 79 0.63 3.71 -8.00
CA GLY A 79 -0.24 4.60 -8.75
C GLY A 79 -1.13 5.43 -7.82
N THR A 80 -0.52 6.31 -7.03
CA THR A 80 -1.15 7.11 -5.96
C THR A 80 -2.34 7.92 -6.47
N ASN A 81 -3.56 7.42 -6.24
CA ASN A 81 -4.78 7.84 -6.93
C ASN A 81 -5.11 9.33 -6.73
N LEU A 82 -5.16 9.80 -5.47
CA LEU A 82 -5.66 11.16 -5.15
C LEU A 82 -4.70 12.29 -5.56
N ILE A 83 -3.49 11.97 -5.99
CA ILE A 83 -2.56 12.94 -6.58
C ILE A 83 -2.39 12.72 -8.08
N GLY A 84 -3.39 12.12 -8.74
CA GLY A 84 -3.46 11.94 -10.18
C GLY A 84 -2.82 10.64 -10.69
N GLY A 85 -2.87 9.56 -9.91
CA GLY A 85 -2.32 8.26 -10.30
C GLY A 85 -0.79 8.25 -10.40
N GLN A 86 -0.11 9.09 -9.61
CA GLN A 86 1.34 9.25 -9.70
C GLN A 86 2.08 7.99 -9.28
N PRO A 87 3.07 7.54 -10.10
CA PRO A 87 3.77 6.31 -9.83
C PRO A 87 4.76 6.43 -8.66
N ILE A 88 4.99 5.29 -8.00
CA ILE A 88 6.05 5.07 -7.03
C ILE A 88 7.13 4.18 -7.65
N SER A 89 8.41 4.46 -7.41
CA SER A 89 9.52 3.66 -7.93
C SER A 89 9.71 2.37 -7.14
N TYR A 90 10.25 1.33 -7.79
CA TYR A 90 10.65 0.09 -7.11
C TYR A 90 11.72 0.35 -6.04
N ALA A 91 12.70 1.19 -6.36
CA ALA A 91 13.76 1.55 -5.41
C ALA A 91 13.20 2.16 -4.12
N ASN A 92 12.22 3.07 -4.24
CA ASN A 92 11.57 3.70 -3.07
C ASN A 92 10.69 2.70 -2.29
N MET A 93 9.94 1.83 -2.99
CA MET A 93 9.20 0.75 -2.34
C MET A 93 10.14 -0.13 -1.51
N LYS A 94 11.25 -0.56 -2.11
CA LYS A 94 12.25 -1.42 -1.46
C LYS A 94 12.83 -0.76 -0.21
N GLU A 95 13.33 0.47 -0.33
CA GLU A 95 13.94 1.18 0.79
C GLU A 95 12.94 1.40 1.94
N ALA A 96 11.71 1.80 1.62
CA ALA A 96 10.68 2.02 2.63
C ALA A 96 10.26 0.73 3.35
N THR A 97 10.10 -0.37 2.60
CA THR A 97 9.72 -1.66 3.20
C THR A 97 10.85 -2.29 4.00
N GLU A 98 12.10 -2.20 3.54
CA GLU A 98 13.27 -2.66 4.29
C GLU A 98 13.40 -1.92 5.63
N TYR A 99 13.21 -0.60 5.63
CA TYR A 99 13.21 0.19 6.85
C TYR A 99 12.07 -0.22 7.79
N ALA A 100 10.84 -0.31 7.30
CA ALA A 100 9.70 -0.72 8.11
C ALA A 100 9.90 -2.12 8.73
N LYS A 101 10.34 -3.09 7.93
CA LYS A 101 10.60 -4.46 8.37
C LYS A 101 11.72 -4.54 9.41
N SER A 102 12.74 -3.70 9.32
CA SER A 102 13.82 -3.65 10.32
C SER A 102 13.32 -3.26 11.72
N LEU A 103 12.14 -2.65 11.80
CA LEU A 103 11.48 -2.22 13.02
C LEU A 103 10.27 -3.08 13.40
N GLY A 104 10.01 -4.18 12.66
CA GLY A 104 8.84 -5.03 12.87
C GLY A 104 7.51 -4.40 12.47
N ILE A 105 7.53 -3.33 11.66
CA ILE A 105 6.33 -2.66 11.18
C ILE A 105 5.79 -3.40 9.95
N PRO A 106 4.52 -3.89 9.96
CA PRO A 106 3.91 -4.56 8.82
C PRO A 106 3.87 -3.67 7.56
N THR A 107 4.11 -4.27 6.40
CA THR A 107 4.15 -3.57 5.11
C THR A 107 3.00 -3.99 4.20
N ILE A 108 2.30 -3.01 3.65
CA ILE A 108 1.09 -3.23 2.85
C ILE A 108 1.20 -2.53 1.49
N LEU A 109 0.89 -3.26 0.43
CA LEU A 109 0.75 -2.70 -0.92
C LEU A 109 -0.73 -2.57 -1.30
N ASP A 110 -1.15 -1.37 -1.65
CA ASP A 110 -2.34 -1.18 -2.46
C ASP A 110 -1.96 -1.30 -3.94
N ALA A 111 -2.29 -2.42 -4.53
CA ALA A 111 -1.99 -2.77 -5.91
C ALA A 111 -3.12 -2.41 -6.89
N SER A 112 -4.09 -1.58 -6.46
CA SER A 112 -5.29 -1.27 -7.27
C SER A 112 -4.98 -0.59 -8.62
N LEU A 113 -3.83 0.10 -8.75
CA LEU A 113 -3.34 0.72 -9.99
C LEU A 113 -1.94 0.20 -10.35
N LEU A 114 -1.57 -0.99 -9.90
CA LEU A 114 -0.23 -1.54 -10.07
C LEU A 114 0.18 -1.67 -11.54
N GLN A 115 -0.73 -2.00 -12.44
CA GLN A 115 -0.43 -2.17 -13.86
C GLN A 115 0.19 -0.92 -14.49
N ASP A 116 -0.39 0.25 -14.24
CA ASP A 116 0.14 1.51 -14.75
C ASP A 116 1.49 1.84 -14.08
N ASN A 117 1.59 1.58 -12.80
CA ASN A 117 2.82 1.76 -12.03
C ASN A 117 3.97 0.88 -12.55
N LEU A 118 3.68 -0.37 -12.92
CA LEU A 118 4.66 -1.30 -13.51
C LEU A 118 5.23 -0.78 -14.84
N TYR A 119 4.37 -0.19 -15.68
CA TYR A 119 4.81 0.44 -16.92
C TYR A 119 5.82 1.56 -16.65
N PHE A 120 5.53 2.42 -15.68
CA PHE A 120 6.43 3.52 -15.33
C PHE A 120 7.73 3.03 -14.70
N ILE A 121 7.70 2.03 -13.83
CA ILE A 121 8.92 1.40 -13.31
C ILE A 121 9.77 0.86 -14.46
N LYS A 122 9.17 0.03 -15.34
CA LYS A 122 9.88 -0.55 -16.48
C LYS A 122 10.51 0.49 -17.41
N THR A 123 9.83 1.61 -17.63
CA THR A 123 10.27 2.62 -18.61
C THR A 123 11.18 3.70 -18.01
N ARG A 124 11.13 3.95 -16.71
CA ARG A 124 11.81 5.07 -16.06
C ARG A 124 12.93 4.65 -15.11
N GLU A 125 12.91 3.41 -14.56
CA GLU A 125 14.02 2.90 -13.74
C GLU A 125 15.00 2.08 -14.59
N GLU A 126 16.24 2.55 -14.70
CA GLU A 126 17.28 1.92 -15.54
C GLU A 126 17.47 0.44 -15.20
N SER A 127 17.50 0.10 -13.91
CA SER A 127 17.67 -1.26 -13.40
C SER A 127 16.52 -2.22 -13.75
N MET A 128 15.38 -1.68 -14.23
CA MET A 128 14.18 -2.47 -14.53
C MET A 128 13.89 -2.62 -16.03
N LYS A 129 14.60 -1.91 -16.89
CA LYS A 129 14.33 -1.89 -18.34
C LYS A 129 14.39 -3.26 -19.02
N ASP A 130 15.34 -4.10 -18.61
CA ASP A 130 15.53 -5.43 -19.21
C ASP A 130 14.65 -6.51 -18.58
N LYS A 131 13.97 -6.20 -17.47
CA LYS A 131 13.08 -7.15 -16.79
C LYS A 131 11.72 -7.20 -17.43
N SER A 132 11.13 -8.38 -17.48
CA SER A 132 9.72 -8.52 -17.85
C SER A 132 8.80 -7.91 -16.79
N ILE A 133 7.59 -7.53 -17.19
CA ILE A 133 6.55 -7.07 -16.24
C ILE A 133 6.30 -8.11 -15.15
N ARG A 134 6.30 -9.40 -15.51
CA ARG A 134 6.13 -10.51 -14.56
C ARG A 134 7.22 -10.53 -13.48
N GLU A 135 8.48 -10.35 -13.88
CA GLU A 135 9.61 -10.28 -12.94
C GLU A 135 9.48 -9.07 -12.00
N ILE A 136 9.18 -7.89 -12.55
CA ILE A 136 9.01 -6.67 -11.75
C ILE A 136 7.83 -6.86 -10.76
N THR A 137 6.72 -7.45 -11.21
CA THR A 137 5.57 -7.75 -10.34
C THR A 137 5.97 -8.67 -9.20
N ARG A 138 6.74 -9.72 -9.49
CA ARG A 138 7.22 -10.65 -8.45
C ARG A 138 8.14 -9.97 -7.47
N MET A 139 9.10 -9.18 -7.97
CA MET A 139 10.02 -8.42 -7.13
C MET A 139 9.28 -7.45 -6.19
N ILE A 140 8.23 -6.77 -6.69
CA ILE A 140 7.41 -5.90 -5.86
C ILE A 140 6.63 -6.71 -4.82
N ALA A 141 5.99 -7.80 -5.24
CA ALA A 141 5.22 -8.64 -4.32
C ALA A 141 6.08 -9.18 -3.16
N ASP A 142 7.34 -9.49 -3.42
CA ASP A 142 8.26 -9.99 -2.39
C ASP A 142 8.65 -8.94 -1.33
N LEU A 143 8.38 -7.66 -1.56
CA LEU A 143 8.64 -6.59 -0.60
C LEU A 143 7.60 -6.49 0.52
N PHE A 144 6.36 -6.96 0.31
CA PHE A 144 5.23 -6.67 1.19
C PHE A 144 4.73 -7.91 1.93
N ASP A 145 4.18 -7.68 3.12
CA ASP A 145 3.56 -8.73 3.94
C ASP A 145 2.10 -8.95 3.54
N ILE A 146 1.40 -7.86 3.17
CA ILE A 146 0.03 -7.90 2.69
C ILE A 146 -0.06 -7.13 1.38
N ILE A 147 -0.77 -7.68 0.41
CA ILE A 147 -1.11 -7.01 -0.85
C ILE A 147 -2.62 -7.06 -1.03
N TYR A 148 -3.23 -5.95 -1.38
CA TYR A 148 -4.64 -5.94 -1.76
C TYR A 148 -4.86 -5.17 -3.05
N PHE A 149 -5.95 -5.47 -3.74
CA PHE A 149 -6.29 -4.80 -4.99
C PHE A 149 -7.81 -4.74 -5.21
N SER A 150 -8.23 -3.75 -5.96
CA SER A 150 -9.59 -3.63 -6.47
C SER A 150 -9.68 -4.25 -7.86
N ALA A 151 -10.47 -5.31 -8.01
CA ALA A 151 -10.67 -5.96 -9.31
C ALA A 151 -11.36 -5.05 -10.34
N ARG A 152 -12.13 -4.05 -9.89
CA ARG A 152 -12.79 -3.08 -10.78
C ARG A 152 -11.83 -2.27 -11.64
N LYS A 153 -10.64 -1.97 -11.11
CA LYS A 153 -9.64 -1.14 -11.80
C LYS A 153 -8.86 -1.93 -12.84
N PHE A 154 -8.69 -3.23 -12.62
CA PHE A 154 -8.07 -4.13 -13.60
C PHE A 154 -9.01 -4.60 -14.71
N GLY A 155 -10.28 -4.18 -14.70
CA GLY A 155 -11.27 -4.61 -15.68
C GLY A 155 -11.76 -6.06 -15.54
N PHE A 156 -11.44 -6.72 -14.41
CA PHE A 156 -11.83 -8.10 -14.15
C PHE A 156 -13.26 -8.25 -13.59
N GLY A 157 -13.84 -7.18 -13.03
CA GLY A 157 -15.20 -7.23 -12.51
C GLY A 157 -15.34 -6.65 -11.11
N ARG A 158 -16.33 -7.12 -10.37
CA ARG A 158 -16.62 -6.66 -9.01
C ARG A 158 -15.67 -7.31 -7.99
N GLY A 159 -15.51 -6.65 -6.84
CA GLY A 159 -14.71 -7.16 -5.74
C GLY A 159 -13.24 -6.80 -5.80
N GLY A 160 -12.41 -7.63 -5.25
CA GLY A 160 -10.98 -7.48 -5.13
C GLY A 160 -10.37 -8.71 -4.46
N GLY A 161 -9.14 -8.58 -4.01
CA GLY A 161 -8.44 -9.64 -3.29
C GLY A 161 -7.48 -9.08 -2.25
N ILE A 162 -7.22 -9.90 -1.24
CA ILE A 162 -6.17 -9.71 -0.24
C ILE A 162 -5.28 -10.94 -0.30
N LEU A 163 -3.98 -10.71 -0.44
CA LEU A 163 -2.95 -11.73 -0.36
C LEU A 163 -2.10 -11.45 0.87
N VAL A 164 -1.84 -12.47 1.64
CA VAL A 164 -0.99 -12.39 2.83
C VAL A 164 0.17 -13.35 2.67
N ARG A 165 1.30 -13.00 3.26
CA ARG A 165 2.51 -13.82 3.19
C ARG A 165 2.51 -14.93 4.24
N ASP A 166 1.88 -14.69 5.38
CA ASP A 166 1.86 -15.58 6.52
C ASP A 166 0.46 -16.18 6.73
N ASP A 167 0.37 -17.51 6.80
CA ASP A 167 -0.88 -18.23 7.01
C ASP A 167 -1.53 -17.91 8.37
N SER A 168 -0.74 -17.58 9.39
CA SER A 168 -1.28 -17.15 10.68
C SER A 168 -2.06 -15.84 10.56
N MET A 169 -1.54 -14.91 9.79
CA MET A 169 -2.18 -13.63 9.49
C MET A 169 -3.50 -13.83 8.71
N TYR A 170 -3.54 -14.79 7.78
CA TYR A 170 -4.78 -15.16 7.09
C TYR A 170 -5.85 -15.67 8.07
N THR A 171 -5.48 -16.61 8.93
CA THR A 171 -6.39 -17.22 9.92
C THR A 171 -7.00 -16.16 10.84
N GLU A 172 -6.20 -15.20 11.32
CA GLU A 172 -6.69 -14.11 12.17
C GLU A 172 -7.59 -13.11 11.44
N MET A 173 -7.46 -12.98 10.12
CA MET A 173 -8.30 -12.09 9.30
C MET A 173 -9.59 -12.75 8.79
N GLU A 174 -9.71 -14.08 8.84
CA GLU A 174 -10.83 -14.82 8.23
C GLU A 174 -12.19 -14.41 8.80
N ASP A 175 -12.28 -14.24 10.11
CA ASP A 175 -13.51 -13.78 10.78
C ASP A 175 -13.94 -12.39 10.28
N TYR A 176 -12.99 -11.49 10.03
CA TYR A 176 -13.29 -10.16 9.50
C TYR A 176 -13.77 -10.19 8.05
N ILE A 177 -13.35 -11.19 7.25
CA ILE A 177 -13.87 -11.38 5.90
C ILE A 177 -15.38 -11.67 5.98
N THR A 178 -15.75 -12.63 6.81
CA THR A 178 -17.16 -12.98 7.01
C THR A 178 -18.00 -11.82 7.53
N MET A 179 -17.47 -11.05 8.50
CA MET A 179 -18.19 -9.93 9.11
C MET A 179 -18.39 -8.72 8.19
N PHE A 180 -17.41 -8.41 7.33
CA PHE A 180 -17.40 -7.15 6.57
C PHE A 180 -17.73 -7.34 5.08
N GLU A 181 -17.39 -8.49 4.50
CA GLU A 181 -17.65 -8.80 3.09
C GLU A 181 -18.84 -9.76 2.93
N GLY A 182 -19.18 -10.49 4.01
CA GLY A 182 -20.21 -11.50 3.98
C GLY A 182 -19.85 -12.74 3.19
N PHE A 183 -20.82 -13.64 3.04
CA PHE A 183 -20.65 -14.81 2.18
C PHE A 183 -20.89 -14.44 0.72
N LEU A 184 -20.00 -14.88 -0.15
CA LEU A 184 -20.21 -14.81 -1.60
C LEU A 184 -21.36 -15.76 -1.97
N THR A 185 -22.52 -15.19 -2.24
CA THR A 185 -23.65 -15.90 -2.82
C THR A 185 -23.53 -15.93 -4.34
N TYR A 186 -24.37 -16.71 -5.01
CA TYR A 186 -24.36 -16.85 -6.48
C TYR A 186 -24.34 -15.51 -7.22
N GLY A 187 -25.04 -14.49 -6.75
CA GLY A 187 -25.04 -13.16 -7.34
C GLY A 187 -23.78 -12.33 -7.08
N GLY A 188 -22.98 -12.68 -6.08
CA GLY A 188 -21.69 -12.04 -5.77
C GLY A 188 -20.52 -12.65 -6.55
N MET A 189 -20.73 -13.81 -7.17
CA MET A 189 -19.72 -14.54 -7.96
C MET A 189 -19.84 -14.28 -9.46
N SER A 190 -20.84 -13.55 -9.90
CA SER A 190 -21.13 -13.26 -11.32
C SER A 190 -20.53 -11.95 -11.79
#